data_77d8f448254e12fd1039f52256a2c77d
#
_entry.id   77d8f448254e12fd1039f52256a2c77d
#
_cell.length_a   1.000
_cell.length_b   1.000
_cell.length_c   1.000
_cell.angle_alpha   90.00
_cell.angle_beta   90.00
_cell.angle_gamma   90.00
#
_symmetry.space_group_name_H-M   'P 1'
#
loop_
_entity.id
_entity.type
_entity.pdbx_description
1 polymer ?
#
loop_
_entity_poly.entity_id
_entity_poly.type
_entity_poly.pdbx_seq_one_letter_code
_entity_poly.pdbx_strand_id
1 'polypeptide(L)'
;MNRSVLNLFILSFFDRGFETAYDLQRHAGVSLGSSLPALRRLEAASLVKSKPQVGSSKRLRHEFELTAAGRKLARGGWIAPLKGQSPGNFDSILRLVDVAQHCQAKVADVAAFLDAASSARRSSARSGRTGSREKRGPLGIMATREAWSVSRLQAEAGFLAALAKSLRQKAPRSAKR
;
A
#
# COMPACT_ATOMS: atom_id res chain seq x y z
N MET A 1 -14.60 -5.86 -10.04
CA MET A 1 -13.47 -5.02 -10.48
C MET A 1 -12.45 -4.98 -9.34
N ASN A 2 -11.31 -5.64 -9.50
CA ASN A 2 -10.28 -5.72 -8.45
C ASN A 2 -9.57 -4.35 -8.36
N ARG A 3 -9.92 -3.56 -7.36
CA ARG A 3 -9.39 -2.18 -7.18
C ARG A 3 -7.98 -2.28 -6.64
N SER A 4 -6.98 -1.97 -7.45
CA SER A 4 -5.59 -1.94 -7.03
C SER A 4 -5.40 -1.02 -5.82
N VAL A 5 -4.71 -1.49 -4.78
CA VAL A 5 -4.34 -0.67 -3.61
C VAL A 5 -3.57 0.58 -4.02
N LEU A 6 -2.76 0.50 -5.08
CA LEU A 6 -2.06 1.67 -5.63
C LEU A 6 -3.05 2.74 -6.11
N ASN A 7 -4.14 2.36 -6.77
CA ASN A 7 -5.15 3.32 -7.22
C ASN A 7 -5.83 4.02 -6.03
N LEU A 8 -6.18 3.26 -4.98
CA LEU A 8 -6.76 3.83 -3.76
C LEU A 8 -5.78 4.79 -3.07
N PHE A 9 -4.50 4.41 -3.01
CA PHE A 9 -3.45 5.23 -2.44
C PHE A 9 -3.29 6.56 -3.21
N ILE A 10 -3.25 6.52 -4.55
CA ILE A 10 -3.16 7.72 -5.39
C ILE A 10 -4.37 8.64 -5.16
N LEU A 11 -5.59 8.08 -5.13
CA LEU A 11 -6.79 8.87 -4.87
C LEU A 11 -6.76 9.52 -3.48
N SER A 12 -6.36 8.77 -2.45
CA SER A 12 -6.20 9.30 -1.09
C SER A 12 -5.11 10.38 -1.03
N PHE A 13 -4.02 10.22 -1.78
CA PHE A 13 -2.95 11.19 -1.85
C PHE A 13 -3.42 12.52 -2.48
N PHE A 14 -4.23 12.44 -3.51
CA PHE A 14 -4.85 13.63 -4.13
C PHE A 14 -5.95 14.25 -3.26
N ASP A 15 -6.66 13.47 -2.43
CA ASP A 15 -7.61 14.01 -1.44
C ASP A 15 -6.91 14.84 -0.33
N ARG A 16 -5.59 14.67 -0.19
CA ARG A 16 -4.72 15.48 0.70
C ARG A 16 -4.21 16.80 0.06
N GLY A 17 -4.56 17.08 -1.19
CA GLY A 17 -4.18 18.31 -1.89
C GLY A 17 -2.93 18.21 -2.77
N PHE A 18 -2.42 17.01 -3.02
CA PHE A 18 -1.39 16.78 -4.04
C PHE A 18 -2.05 16.63 -5.42
N GLU A 19 -1.36 17.02 -6.49
CA GLU A 19 -2.00 17.17 -7.80
C GLU A 19 -1.21 16.55 -8.95
N THR A 20 0.06 16.17 -8.73
CA THR A 20 0.94 15.73 -9.82
C THR A 20 1.52 14.34 -9.63
N ALA A 21 1.90 13.69 -10.74
CA ALA A 21 2.68 12.46 -10.70
C ALA A 21 4.07 12.65 -10.05
N TYR A 22 4.61 13.87 -10.12
CA TYR A 22 5.86 14.21 -9.48
C TYR A 22 5.74 14.27 -7.96
N ASP A 23 4.60 14.78 -7.44
CA ASP A 23 4.33 14.76 -6.00
C ASP A 23 4.26 13.32 -5.46
N LEU A 24 3.61 12.41 -6.20
CA LEU A 24 3.60 10.99 -5.88
C LEU A 24 5.01 10.38 -5.80
N GLN A 25 5.91 10.78 -6.71
CA GLN A 25 7.30 10.34 -6.66
C GLN A 25 8.04 10.93 -5.48
N ARG A 26 7.95 12.24 -5.29
CA ARG A 26 8.74 13.00 -4.31
C ARG A 26 8.31 12.71 -2.87
N HIS A 27 7.01 12.67 -2.61
CA HIS A 27 6.47 12.59 -1.25
C HIS A 27 5.97 11.20 -0.85
N ALA A 28 5.66 10.34 -1.83
CA ALA A 28 5.13 9.01 -1.59
C ALA A 28 6.01 7.86 -2.12
N GLY A 29 7.15 8.17 -2.73
CA GLY A 29 8.08 7.17 -3.26
C GLY A 29 7.50 6.31 -4.39
N VAL A 30 6.40 6.75 -5.03
CA VAL A 30 5.79 6.01 -6.14
C VAL A 30 6.48 6.41 -7.44
N SER A 31 7.17 5.46 -8.08
CA SER A 31 7.88 5.73 -9.34
C SER A 31 6.93 6.23 -10.44
N LEU A 32 7.42 7.07 -11.35
CA LEU A 32 6.65 7.53 -12.51
C LEU A 32 6.18 6.36 -13.40
N GLY A 33 7.00 5.32 -13.52
CA GLY A 33 6.63 4.10 -14.24
C GLY A 33 5.42 3.38 -13.66
N SER A 34 5.15 3.52 -12.35
CA SER A 34 3.98 2.95 -11.69
C SER A 34 2.80 3.94 -11.64
N SER A 35 3.06 5.23 -11.39
CA SER A 35 2.02 6.24 -11.22
C SER A 35 1.34 6.63 -12.53
N LEU A 36 2.09 6.85 -13.61
CA LEU A 36 1.50 7.28 -14.88
C LEU A 36 0.49 6.29 -15.48
N PRO A 37 0.77 4.97 -15.56
CA PRO A 37 -0.24 4.01 -16.00
C PRO A 37 -1.44 3.91 -15.05
N ALA A 38 -1.22 4.11 -13.74
CA ALA A 38 -2.31 4.13 -12.77
C ALA A 38 -3.21 5.36 -12.96
N LEU A 39 -2.63 6.55 -13.16
CA LEU A 39 -3.36 7.78 -13.42
C LEU A 39 -4.19 7.70 -14.70
N ARG A 40 -3.64 7.16 -15.78
CA ARG A 40 -4.41 6.90 -17.01
C ARG A 40 -5.62 6.01 -16.77
N ARG A 41 -5.47 4.93 -15.97
CA ARG A 41 -6.60 4.07 -15.60
C ARG A 41 -7.63 4.79 -14.74
N LEU A 42 -7.21 5.63 -13.82
CA LEU A 42 -8.10 6.44 -12.98
C LEU A 42 -8.86 7.49 -13.80
N GLU A 43 -8.20 8.10 -14.77
CA GLU A 43 -8.82 9.06 -15.70
C GLU A 43 -9.83 8.36 -16.63
N ALA A 44 -9.46 7.23 -17.23
CA ALA A 44 -10.38 6.42 -18.03
C ALA A 44 -11.60 5.93 -17.22
N ALA A 45 -11.44 5.71 -15.91
CA ALA A 45 -12.54 5.39 -15.00
C ALA A 45 -13.30 6.62 -14.48
N SER A 46 -12.99 7.84 -14.98
CA SER A 46 -13.59 9.11 -14.55
C SER A 46 -13.46 9.39 -13.04
N LEU A 47 -12.41 8.87 -12.41
CA LEU A 47 -12.12 9.10 -10.99
C LEU A 47 -11.23 10.33 -10.77
N VAL A 48 -10.39 10.66 -11.75
CA VAL A 48 -9.60 11.89 -11.83
C VAL A 48 -9.81 12.57 -13.17
N LYS A 49 -9.51 13.86 -13.23
CA LYS A 49 -9.44 14.66 -14.46
C LYS A 49 -8.07 15.28 -14.55
N SER A 50 -7.42 15.21 -15.72
CA SER A 50 -6.17 15.92 -15.96
C SER A 50 -6.46 17.35 -16.45
N LYS A 51 -5.67 18.31 -15.95
CA LYS A 51 -5.61 19.69 -16.45
C LYS A 51 -4.20 19.92 -16.98
N PRO A 52 -4.02 20.17 -18.28
CA PRO A 52 -2.73 20.56 -18.79
C PRO A 52 -2.35 21.93 -18.24
N GLN A 53 -1.24 22.02 -17.53
CA GLN A 53 -0.69 23.30 -17.09
C GLN A 53 0.53 23.66 -17.93
N VAL A 54 0.52 24.86 -18.50
CA VAL A 54 1.69 25.43 -19.13
C VAL A 54 2.57 26.00 -18.02
N GLY A 55 3.58 25.22 -17.60
CA GLY A 55 4.56 25.69 -16.62
C GLY A 55 5.48 26.76 -17.23
N SER A 56 6.10 27.56 -16.39
CA SER A 56 7.13 28.56 -16.77
C SER A 56 8.36 27.97 -17.49
N SER A 57 8.60 26.67 -17.38
CA SER A 57 9.52 25.90 -18.22
C SER A 57 8.67 25.18 -19.28
N LYS A 58 9.06 25.22 -20.55
CA LYS A 58 8.42 24.61 -21.74
C LYS A 58 7.93 23.15 -21.60
N ARG A 59 7.85 22.58 -20.39
CA ARG A 59 7.36 21.24 -20.10
C ARG A 59 5.93 21.32 -19.60
N LEU A 60 5.02 20.72 -20.35
CA LEU A 60 3.64 20.49 -19.93
C LEU A 60 3.64 19.67 -18.62
N ARG A 61 3.11 20.26 -17.55
CA ARG A 61 2.82 19.53 -16.30
C ARG A 61 1.35 19.18 -16.33
N HIS A 62 1.04 17.91 -16.07
CA HIS A 62 -0.35 17.46 -15.90
C HIS A 62 -0.66 17.51 -14.41
N GLU A 63 -1.61 18.36 -14.06
CA GLU A 63 -2.26 18.35 -12.76
C GLU A 63 -3.49 17.48 -12.83
N PHE A 64 -3.77 16.76 -11.75
CA PHE A 64 -4.90 15.85 -11.66
C PHE A 64 -5.81 16.30 -10.53
N GLU A 65 -7.10 16.38 -10.81
CA GLU A 65 -8.13 16.73 -9.85
C GLU A 65 -9.07 15.54 -9.65
N LEU A 66 -9.45 15.29 -8.39
CA LEU A 66 -10.43 14.26 -8.07
C LEU A 66 -11.82 14.66 -8.55
N THR A 67 -12.51 13.74 -9.21
CA THR A 67 -13.96 13.86 -9.44
C THR A 67 -14.74 13.59 -8.14
N ALA A 68 -16.05 13.85 -8.12
CA ALA A 68 -16.90 13.48 -6.99
C ALA A 68 -16.85 11.96 -6.71
N ALA A 69 -16.82 11.13 -7.76
CA ALA A 69 -16.66 9.68 -7.67
C ALA A 69 -15.27 9.29 -7.12
N GLY A 70 -14.20 9.99 -7.56
CA GLY A 70 -12.86 9.82 -7.06
C GLY A 70 -12.76 10.13 -5.57
N ARG A 71 -13.30 11.24 -5.10
CA ARG A 71 -13.34 11.60 -3.67
C ARG A 71 -14.11 10.59 -2.84
N LYS A 72 -15.28 10.14 -3.30
CA LYS A 72 -16.04 9.09 -2.62
C LYS A 72 -15.22 7.79 -2.47
N LEU A 73 -14.50 7.43 -3.53
CA LEU A 73 -13.66 6.23 -3.52
C LEU A 73 -12.41 6.41 -2.66
N ALA A 74 -11.76 7.56 -2.66
CA ALA A 74 -10.62 7.88 -1.78
C ALA A 74 -10.98 7.67 -0.31
N ARG A 75 -12.15 8.16 0.10
CA ARG A 75 -12.61 8.16 1.51
C ARG A 75 -13.20 6.84 1.98
N GLY A 76 -13.75 6.00 1.10
CA GLY A 76 -14.45 4.76 1.50
C GLY A 76 -13.93 3.48 0.87
N GLY A 77 -13.13 3.58 -0.20
CA GLY A 77 -12.69 2.41 -0.97
C GLY A 77 -11.73 1.47 -0.25
N TRP A 78 -11.10 1.94 0.81
CA TRP A 78 -10.14 1.20 1.64
C TRP A 78 -10.78 0.18 2.59
N ILE A 79 -12.08 0.34 2.92
CA ILE A 79 -12.77 -0.47 3.94
C ILE A 79 -12.79 -1.95 3.55
N ALA A 80 -13.17 -2.27 2.33
CA ALA A 80 -13.24 -3.66 1.87
C ALA A 80 -11.86 -4.33 1.78
N PRO A 81 -10.81 -3.70 1.20
CA PRO A 81 -9.45 -4.23 1.23
C PRO A 81 -8.88 -4.41 2.64
N LEU A 82 -9.19 -3.52 3.59
CA LEU A 82 -8.71 -3.64 4.96
C LEU A 82 -9.32 -4.85 5.70
N LYS A 83 -10.58 -5.16 5.41
CA LYS A 83 -11.30 -6.32 5.99
C LYS A 83 -11.09 -7.62 5.21
N GLY A 84 -10.51 -7.50 4.02
CA GLY A 84 -10.28 -8.63 3.13
C GLY A 84 -8.95 -9.34 3.38
N GLN A 85 -8.59 -10.18 2.43
CA GLN A 85 -7.30 -10.87 2.44
C GLN A 85 -6.16 -9.87 2.28
N SER A 86 -5.11 -10.01 3.12
CA SER A 86 -3.94 -9.13 3.06
C SER A 86 -3.27 -9.18 1.69
N PRO A 87 -2.91 -8.03 1.09
CA PRO A 87 -2.14 -8.00 -0.14
C PRO A 87 -0.82 -8.76 -0.01
N GLY A 88 -0.44 -9.51 -1.05
CA GLY A 88 0.83 -10.25 -1.09
C GLY A 88 2.07 -9.33 -1.13
N ASN A 89 1.92 -8.10 -1.59
CA ASN A 89 2.99 -7.11 -1.70
C ASN A 89 3.08 -6.25 -0.43
N PHE A 90 4.29 -6.12 0.12
CA PHE A 90 4.55 -5.36 1.37
C PHE A 90 4.19 -3.88 1.24
N ASP A 91 4.59 -3.23 0.15
CA ASP A 91 4.26 -1.83 -0.11
C ASP A 91 2.75 -1.59 -0.19
N SER A 92 2.00 -2.54 -0.74
CA SER A 92 0.53 -2.46 -0.80
C SER A 92 -0.10 -2.51 0.59
N ILE A 93 0.48 -3.27 1.52
CA ILE A 93 0.02 -3.28 2.92
C ILE A 93 0.24 -1.90 3.54
N LEU A 94 1.45 -1.34 3.41
CA LEU A 94 1.79 -0.04 3.99
C LEU A 94 0.93 1.08 3.39
N ARG A 95 0.71 1.08 2.07
CA ARG A 95 -0.17 2.03 1.39
C ARG A 95 -1.62 1.93 1.87
N LEU A 96 -2.13 0.72 2.08
CA LEU A 96 -3.49 0.54 2.58
C LEU A 96 -3.63 1.04 4.02
N VAL A 97 -2.63 0.81 4.85
CA VAL A 97 -2.57 1.35 6.23
C VAL A 97 -2.55 2.88 6.22
N ASP A 98 -1.72 3.49 5.35
CA ASP A 98 -1.65 4.94 5.21
C ASP A 98 -3.00 5.55 4.80
N VAL A 99 -3.67 4.96 3.80
CA VAL A 99 -5.02 5.38 3.38
C VAL A 99 -6.02 5.26 4.52
N ALA A 100 -6.02 4.12 5.22
CA ALA A 100 -6.93 3.88 6.33
C ALA A 100 -6.72 4.86 7.48
N GLN A 101 -5.48 5.18 7.81
CA GLN A 101 -5.14 6.18 8.84
C GLN A 101 -5.57 7.59 8.43
N HIS A 102 -5.30 7.99 7.18
CA HIS A 102 -5.77 9.28 6.66
C HIS A 102 -7.29 9.40 6.75
N CYS A 103 -8.02 8.33 6.44
CA CYS A 103 -9.47 8.27 6.53
C CYS A 103 -9.99 7.99 7.95
N GLN A 104 -9.17 8.14 8.98
CA GLN A 104 -9.53 7.98 10.38
C GLN A 104 -10.15 6.61 10.72
N ALA A 105 -9.65 5.54 10.09
CA ALA A 105 -10.06 4.18 10.39
C ALA A 105 -9.85 3.86 11.88
N LYS A 106 -10.69 3.01 12.43
CA LYS A 106 -10.52 2.54 13.81
C LYS A 106 -9.17 1.86 13.97
N VAL A 107 -8.39 2.28 14.96
CA VAL A 107 -7.07 1.71 15.26
C VAL A 107 -7.13 0.20 15.40
N ALA A 108 -8.20 -0.33 16.01
CA ALA A 108 -8.41 -1.76 16.17
C ALA A 108 -8.48 -2.50 14.83
N ASP A 109 -9.17 -1.95 13.84
CA ASP A 109 -9.31 -2.56 12.51
C ASP A 109 -7.96 -2.57 11.76
N VAL A 110 -7.21 -1.45 11.82
CA VAL A 110 -5.89 -1.33 11.21
C VAL A 110 -4.89 -2.29 11.87
N ALA A 111 -4.92 -2.37 13.19
CA ALA A 111 -4.05 -3.28 13.93
C ALA A 111 -4.37 -4.76 13.65
N ALA A 112 -5.66 -5.12 13.57
CA ALA A 112 -6.09 -6.47 13.21
C ALA A 112 -5.62 -6.86 11.79
N PHE A 113 -5.74 -5.93 10.83
CA PHE A 113 -5.23 -6.13 9.47
C PHE A 113 -3.71 -6.36 9.45
N LEU A 114 -2.94 -5.57 10.20
CA LEU A 114 -1.49 -5.73 10.31
C LEU A 114 -1.08 -7.06 10.95
N ASP A 115 -1.81 -7.52 11.97
CA ASP A 115 -1.58 -8.83 12.60
C ASP A 115 -1.85 -9.97 11.62
N ALA A 116 -2.95 -9.89 10.86
CA ALA A 116 -3.27 -10.86 9.82
C ALA A 116 -2.18 -10.89 8.73
N ALA A 117 -1.72 -9.72 8.29
CA ALA A 117 -0.64 -9.59 7.31
C ALA A 117 0.68 -10.15 7.84
N SER A 118 1.02 -9.89 9.11
CA SER A 118 2.20 -10.46 9.78
C SER A 118 2.13 -11.99 9.83
N SER A 119 0.98 -12.53 10.22
CA SER A 119 0.75 -13.98 10.31
C SER A 119 0.87 -14.66 8.94
N ALA A 120 0.30 -14.08 7.90
CA ALA A 120 0.40 -14.59 6.53
C ALA A 120 1.87 -14.67 6.07
N ARG A 121 2.70 -13.64 6.37
CA ARG A 121 4.12 -13.65 6.05
C ARG A 121 4.91 -14.70 6.82
N ARG A 122 4.61 -14.89 8.10
CA ARG A 122 5.23 -15.99 8.89
C ARG A 122 4.89 -17.36 8.31
N SER A 123 3.65 -17.58 7.90
CA SER A 123 3.24 -18.82 7.24
C SER A 123 3.99 -19.03 5.92
N SER A 124 4.07 -18.01 5.07
CA SER A 124 4.84 -18.07 3.81
C SER A 124 6.33 -18.35 4.05
N ALA A 125 6.93 -17.74 5.07
CA ALA A 125 8.32 -18.00 5.44
C ALA A 125 8.55 -19.43 5.92
N ARG A 126 7.59 -20.04 6.63
CA ARG A 126 7.66 -21.45 7.04
C ARG A 126 7.55 -22.40 5.85
N SER A 127 6.60 -22.15 4.94
CA SER A 127 6.41 -22.97 3.72
C SER A 127 7.63 -22.91 2.80
N GLY A 128 8.29 -21.74 2.68
CA GLY A 128 9.54 -21.61 1.93
C GLY A 128 10.69 -22.47 2.50
N ARG A 129 10.75 -22.65 3.82
CA ARG A 129 11.77 -23.50 4.48
C ARG A 129 11.57 -25.00 4.20
N THR A 130 10.33 -25.46 4.10
CA THR A 130 10.04 -26.88 3.86
C THR A 130 10.31 -27.27 2.42
N GLY A 131 10.00 -26.40 1.43
CA GLY A 131 10.26 -26.65 0.01
C GLY A 131 11.75 -26.68 -0.37
N SER A 132 12.61 -25.98 0.40
CA SER A 132 14.06 -25.90 0.15
C SER A 132 14.82 -27.19 0.50
N ARG A 133 14.26 -28.06 1.34
CA ARG A 133 14.91 -29.30 1.75
C ARG A 133 14.98 -30.38 0.68
N GLU A 134 14.01 -30.40 -0.25
CA GLU A 134 13.89 -31.43 -1.29
C GLU A 134 14.63 -31.10 -2.59
N LYS A 135 15.03 -29.86 -2.84
CA LYS A 135 15.65 -29.41 -4.09
C LYS A 135 17.05 -28.86 -3.92
N ARG A 136 17.92 -29.56 -3.23
CA ARG A 136 19.35 -29.21 -3.20
C ARG A 136 20.04 -29.66 -4.48
N GLY A 137 19.88 -28.85 -5.54
CA GLY A 137 20.75 -28.91 -6.71
C GLY A 137 22.09 -28.21 -6.44
N PRO A 138 23.13 -28.49 -7.24
CA PRO A 138 24.53 -28.08 -6.98
C PRO A 138 24.81 -26.57 -7.08
N LEU A 139 23.83 -25.73 -7.40
CA LEU A 139 24.01 -24.28 -7.56
C LEU A 139 23.54 -23.53 -6.30
N GLY A 140 24.48 -23.15 -5.44
CA GLY A 140 24.26 -22.40 -4.19
C GLY A 140 23.47 -21.08 -4.31
N ILE A 141 23.38 -20.50 -5.53
CA ILE A 141 22.65 -19.26 -5.79
C ILE A 141 21.14 -19.39 -5.51
N MET A 142 20.52 -20.53 -5.85
CA MET A 142 19.08 -20.75 -5.63
C MET A 142 18.79 -20.89 -4.13
N ALA A 143 19.63 -21.61 -3.40
CA ALA A 143 19.52 -21.75 -1.94
C ALA A 143 19.68 -20.38 -1.24
N THR A 144 20.61 -19.56 -1.71
CA THR A 144 20.82 -18.19 -1.20
C THR A 144 19.60 -17.30 -1.44
N ARG A 145 18.99 -17.38 -2.64
CA ARG A 145 17.78 -16.62 -2.98
C ARG A 145 16.59 -17.03 -2.10
N GLU A 146 16.41 -18.32 -1.86
CA GLU A 146 15.35 -18.83 -0.99
C GLU A 146 15.57 -18.40 0.47
N ALA A 147 16.79 -18.54 1.00
CA ALA A 147 17.15 -18.09 2.33
C ALA A 147 16.90 -16.57 2.50
N TRP A 148 17.28 -15.77 1.50
CA TRP A 148 17.02 -14.34 1.49
C TRP A 148 15.50 -14.03 1.47
N SER A 149 14.72 -14.74 0.66
CA SER A 149 13.27 -14.57 0.60
C SER A 149 12.61 -14.88 1.94
N VAL A 150 13.04 -15.95 2.61
CA VAL A 150 12.55 -16.31 3.96
C VAL A 150 12.92 -15.25 4.98
N SER A 151 14.16 -14.77 4.98
CA SER A 151 14.65 -13.73 5.90
C SER A 151 13.88 -12.43 5.69
N ARG A 152 13.63 -12.04 4.44
CA ARG A 152 12.83 -10.87 4.11
C ARG A 152 11.39 -10.99 4.66
N LEU A 153 10.72 -12.10 4.41
CA LEU A 153 9.36 -12.33 4.92
C LEU A 153 9.28 -12.29 6.45
N GLN A 154 10.32 -12.78 7.13
CA GLN A 154 10.41 -12.70 8.59
C GLN A 154 10.58 -11.26 9.08
N ALA A 155 11.46 -10.49 8.44
CA ALA A 155 11.66 -9.07 8.75
C ALA A 155 10.39 -8.27 8.52
N GLU A 156 9.72 -8.46 7.38
CA GLU A 156 8.42 -7.83 7.06
C GLU A 156 7.37 -8.19 8.13
N ALA A 157 7.26 -9.46 8.53
CA ALA A 157 6.34 -9.90 9.57
C ALA A 157 6.61 -9.24 10.92
N GLY A 158 7.89 -9.16 11.32
CA GLY A 158 8.32 -8.49 12.54
C GLY A 158 7.95 -7.01 12.54
N PHE A 159 8.22 -6.32 11.44
CA PHE A 159 7.87 -4.91 11.27
C PHE A 159 6.35 -4.66 11.39
N LEU A 160 5.52 -5.46 10.70
CA LEU A 160 4.07 -5.32 10.75
C LEU A 160 3.51 -5.55 12.16
N ALA A 161 4.03 -6.54 12.88
CA ALA A 161 3.64 -6.79 14.27
C ALA A 161 4.03 -5.62 15.21
N ALA A 162 5.24 -5.08 15.03
CA ALA A 162 5.69 -3.91 15.79
C ALA A 162 4.83 -2.67 15.51
N LEU A 163 4.48 -2.44 14.24
CA LEU A 163 3.60 -1.34 13.84
C LEU A 163 2.20 -1.50 14.45
N ALA A 164 1.60 -2.70 14.43
CA ALA A 164 0.32 -2.98 15.06
C ALA A 164 0.35 -2.69 16.57
N LYS A 165 1.42 -3.10 17.25
CA LYS A 165 1.64 -2.82 18.67
C LYS A 165 1.74 -1.31 18.96
N SER A 166 2.53 -0.59 18.16
CA SER A 166 2.69 0.85 18.30
C SER A 166 1.37 1.61 18.13
N LEU A 167 0.55 1.22 17.15
CA LEU A 167 -0.77 1.82 16.93
C LEU A 167 -1.69 1.64 18.13
N ARG A 168 -1.72 0.44 18.74
CA ARG A 168 -2.52 0.19 19.95
C ARG A 168 -2.06 1.00 21.14
N GLN A 169 -0.75 1.23 21.28
CA GLN A 169 -0.19 2.02 22.38
C GLN A 169 -0.50 3.51 22.25
N LYS A 170 -0.55 4.03 21.02
CA LYS A 170 -0.86 5.43 20.72
C LYS A 170 -2.37 5.73 20.72
N ALA A 171 -3.21 4.71 20.66
CA ALA A 171 -4.65 4.91 20.75
C ALA A 171 -4.99 5.51 22.11
N PRO A 172 -5.75 6.64 22.18
CA PRO A 172 -6.19 7.18 23.45
C PRO A 172 -6.95 6.08 24.20
N ARG A 173 -6.55 5.79 25.44
CA ARG A 173 -7.30 4.91 26.32
C ARG A 173 -8.68 5.56 26.48
N SER A 174 -9.68 5.00 25.81
CA SER A 174 -11.06 5.43 26.02
C SER A 174 -11.32 5.36 27.52
N ALA A 175 -11.51 6.53 28.14
CA ALA A 175 -11.91 6.61 29.52
C ALA A 175 -13.16 5.72 29.67
N LYS A 176 -13.06 4.65 30.46
CA LYS A 176 -14.21 3.88 30.89
C LYS A 176 -15.13 4.88 31.60
N ARG A 177 -16.22 5.26 30.95
CA ARG A 177 -17.40 5.80 31.65
C ARG A 177 -18.31 4.64 32.01
#